data_72d54b454215cb87fac76f01ae742ab0
#
_entry.id   72d54b454215cb87fac76f01ae742ab0
#
_cell.length_a   1.000
_cell.length_b   1.000
_cell.length_c   1.000
_cell.angle_alpha   90.00
_cell.angle_beta   90.00
_cell.angle_gamma   90.00
#
_symmetry.space_group_name_H-M   'P 1'
#
loop_
_entity.id
_entity.type
_entity.pdbx_description
1 polymer ?
#
loop_
_entity_poly.entity_id
_entity_poly.type
_entity_poly.pdbx_seq_one_letter_code
_entity_poly.pdbx_strand_id
1 'polypeptide(L)'
;MSLPTGQTLFNKKDLNSKVDLLSLANIFLDEAELLFGPRISGHTLVDCLYHDDGPEIYYPKHGSIEIRLSSLSQGVSDQIIYQLAHEVVHCVSPSGGVNANVLEEGLAVYFSVITLKKYGLSWNPSMESYKQALRIVEPYLAKHPSFIKIVRQQEPYICKITKDQLLGLDIDMSENDAISLSEKFVRF
;
A
#
# COMPACT_ATOMS: atom_id res chain seq x y z
N MET A 1 -17.94 12.74 2.13
CA MET A 1 -18.24 11.92 3.32
C MET A 1 -17.05 12.03 4.25
N SER A 2 -17.22 12.69 5.39
CA SER A 2 -16.18 12.77 6.42
C SER A 2 -16.10 11.43 7.16
N LEU A 3 -14.92 10.83 7.18
CA LEU A 3 -14.63 9.67 8.02
C LEU A 3 -14.83 10.03 9.50
N PRO A 4 -15.33 9.11 10.33
CA PRO A 4 -15.53 9.38 11.75
C PRO A 4 -14.18 9.69 12.41
N THR A 5 -14.09 10.90 12.93
CA THR A 5 -12.96 11.38 13.73
C THR A 5 -12.97 10.70 15.09
N GLY A 6 -11.84 10.07 15.46
CA GLY A 6 -11.47 9.90 16.85
C GLY A 6 -11.95 8.64 17.56
N GLN A 7 -11.53 7.47 17.11
CA GLN A 7 -11.26 6.38 18.06
C GLN A 7 -9.78 6.05 17.95
N THR A 8 -9.05 6.32 19.02
CA THR A 8 -7.70 5.80 19.26
C THR A 8 -7.87 4.29 19.46
N LEU A 9 -7.90 3.53 18.36
CA LEU A 9 -8.08 2.08 18.37
C LEU A 9 -6.90 1.34 19.01
N PHE A 10 -5.79 2.05 19.28
CA PHE A 10 -4.56 1.43 19.82
C PHE A 10 -3.89 2.34 20.84
N ASN A 11 -3.54 1.75 21.97
CA ASN A 11 -2.59 2.35 22.89
C ASN A 11 -1.17 2.13 22.31
N LYS A 12 -0.33 3.17 22.22
CA LYS A 12 1.06 3.08 21.71
C LYS A 12 1.87 1.92 22.32
N LYS A 13 1.46 1.39 23.46
CA LYS A 13 2.11 0.26 24.15
C LYS A 13 1.73 -1.12 23.59
N ASP A 14 0.65 -1.21 22.83
CA ASP A 14 0.08 -2.51 22.44
C ASP A 14 0.58 -3.00 21.06
N LEU A 15 1.27 -2.15 20.29
CA LEU A 15 1.79 -2.47 18.94
C LEU A 15 2.95 -3.48 18.90
N ASN A 16 3.35 -4.04 20.03
CA ASN A 16 4.48 -4.96 20.11
C ASN A 16 4.09 -6.44 20.15
N SER A 17 2.81 -6.77 20.19
CA SER A 17 2.36 -8.16 20.17
C SER A 17 2.00 -8.61 18.74
N LYS A 18 2.34 -9.85 18.39
CA LYS A 18 2.06 -10.44 17.09
C LYS A 18 0.56 -10.42 16.74
N VAL A 19 -0.31 -10.61 17.71
CA VAL A 19 -1.77 -10.63 17.54
C VAL A 19 -2.27 -9.25 17.14
N ASP A 20 -1.70 -8.20 17.73
CA ASP A 20 -2.11 -6.83 17.46
C ASP A 20 -1.70 -6.38 16.04
N LEU A 21 -0.51 -6.78 15.57
CA LEU A 21 -0.04 -6.48 14.21
C LEU A 21 -0.93 -7.10 13.13
N LEU A 22 -1.31 -8.37 13.26
CA LEU A 22 -2.19 -9.03 12.30
C LEU A 22 -3.59 -8.43 12.29
N SER A 23 -4.13 -8.11 13.47
CA SER A 23 -5.43 -7.46 13.59
C SER A 23 -5.40 -6.08 12.93
N LEU A 24 -4.34 -5.30 13.18
CA LEU A 24 -4.15 -3.99 12.58
C LEU A 24 -3.96 -4.07 11.05
N ALA A 25 -3.20 -5.05 10.58
CA ALA A 25 -3.02 -5.30 9.16
C ALA A 25 -4.35 -5.58 8.44
N ASN A 26 -5.24 -6.37 9.06
CA ASN A 26 -6.56 -6.63 8.48
C ASN A 26 -7.44 -5.37 8.45
N ILE A 27 -7.40 -4.52 9.47
CA ILE A 27 -8.11 -3.23 9.45
C ILE A 27 -7.60 -2.35 8.31
N PHE A 28 -6.27 -2.24 8.14
CA PHE A 28 -5.69 -1.46 7.06
C PHE A 28 -6.00 -2.06 5.69
N LEU A 29 -6.05 -3.39 5.58
CA LEU A 29 -6.41 -4.07 4.35
C LEU A 29 -7.86 -3.76 3.93
N ASP A 30 -8.80 -3.77 4.87
CA ASP A 30 -10.19 -3.39 4.60
C ASP A 30 -10.29 -1.91 4.18
N GLU A 31 -9.50 -1.01 4.79
CA GLU A 31 -9.43 0.40 4.39
C GLU A 31 -8.79 0.59 2.99
N ALA A 32 -7.74 -0.17 2.68
CA ALA A 32 -7.12 -0.14 1.35
C ALA A 32 -8.08 -0.64 0.26
N GLU A 33 -8.89 -1.67 0.54
CA GLU A 33 -9.95 -2.14 -0.36
C GLU A 33 -11.01 -1.06 -0.63
N LEU A 34 -11.37 -0.27 0.39
CA LEU A 34 -12.29 0.85 0.22
C LEU A 34 -11.73 1.93 -0.72
N LEU A 35 -10.42 2.07 -0.82
CA LEU A 35 -9.77 3.06 -1.69
C LEU A 35 -9.44 2.50 -3.07
N PHE A 36 -8.88 1.30 -3.13
CA PHE A 36 -8.27 0.74 -4.34
C PHE A 36 -9.09 -0.39 -4.97
N GLY A 37 -10.21 -0.77 -4.37
CA GLY A 37 -11.08 -1.87 -4.82
C GLY A 37 -10.74 -3.19 -4.13
N PRO A 38 -11.59 -4.23 -4.31
CA PRO A 38 -11.49 -5.47 -3.56
C PRO A 38 -10.15 -6.18 -3.80
N ARG A 39 -9.67 -6.89 -2.78
CA ARG A 39 -8.48 -7.75 -2.90
C ARG A 39 -8.72 -8.87 -3.91
N ILE A 40 -7.66 -9.31 -4.56
CA ILE A 40 -7.71 -10.46 -5.45
C ILE A 40 -8.01 -11.72 -4.62
N SER A 41 -9.00 -12.49 -5.07
CA SER A 41 -9.37 -13.75 -4.43
C SER A 41 -8.25 -14.79 -4.49
N GLY A 42 -8.27 -15.75 -3.56
CA GLY A 42 -7.29 -16.86 -3.54
C GLY A 42 -6.05 -16.58 -2.68
N HIS A 43 -5.96 -15.40 -2.05
CA HIS A 43 -4.90 -15.07 -1.11
C HIS A 43 -5.50 -14.66 0.24
N THR A 44 -4.86 -15.12 1.32
CA THR A 44 -5.25 -14.81 2.69
C THR A 44 -4.04 -14.30 3.47
N LEU A 45 -4.18 -13.17 4.12
CA LEU A 45 -3.18 -12.66 5.07
C LEU A 45 -3.26 -13.53 6.33
N VAL A 46 -2.20 -14.31 6.57
CA VAL A 46 -2.17 -15.32 7.64
C VAL A 46 -1.34 -14.89 8.84
N ASP A 47 -0.40 -13.98 8.65
CA ASP A 47 0.50 -13.52 9.71
C ASP A 47 1.07 -12.13 9.44
N CYS A 48 1.49 -11.46 10.52
CA CYS A 48 2.27 -10.22 10.48
C CYS A 48 3.30 -10.24 11.59
N LEU A 49 4.58 -10.16 11.26
CA LEU A 49 5.68 -10.30 12.22
C LEU A 49 6.87 -9.41 11.86
N TYR A 50 7.81 -9.27 12.79
CA TYR A 50 9.10 -8.62 12.53
C TYR A 50 10.09 -9.61 11.92
N HIS A 51 10.85 -9.15 10.93
CA HIS A 51 11.86 -9.94 10.23
C HIS A 51 13.05 -9.07 9.80
N ASP A 52 14.24 -9.63 9.77
CA ASP A 52 15.46 -8.88 9.44
C ASP A 52 15.51 -8.45 7.97
N ASP A 53 14.88 -9.21 7.08
CA ASP A 53 14.76 -8.87 5.65
C ASP A 53 13.59 -7.92 5.33
N GLY A 54 12.70 -7.62 6.31
CA GLY A 54 11.55 -6.73 6.08
C GLY A 54 11.93 -5.25 5.85
N PRO A 55 11.00 -4.39 5.39
CA PRO A 55 9.60 -4.70 5.14
C PRO A 55 9.36 -5.36 3.78
N GLU A 56 8.47 -6.37 3.76
CA GLU A 56 8.05 -7.09 2.55
C GLU A 56 6.76 -7.89 2.77
N ILE A 57 6.09 -8.27 1.67
CA ILE A 57 5.13 -9.38 1.69
C ILE A 57 5.86 -10.69 1.32
N TYR A 58 5.58 -11.73 2.08
CA TYR A 58 6.15 -13.06 1.88
C TYR A 58 5.05 -14.10 1.62
N TYR A 59 5.34 -15.10 0.82
CA TYR A 59 4.40 -16.17 0.47
C TYR A 59 4.85 -17.50 1.09
N PRO A 60 4.44 -17.83 2.34
CA PRO A 60 4.88 -19.04 3.02
C PRO A 60 4.39 -20.32 2.34
N LYS A 61 3.25 -20.24 1.68
CA LYS A 61 2.68 -21.30 0.83
C LYS A 61 1.68 -20.69 -0.16
N HIS A 62 1.28 -21.48 -1.14
CA HIS A 62 0.28 -21.05 -2.14
C HIS A 62 -0.98 -20.51 -1.47
N GLY A 63 -1.41 -19.34 -1.89
CA GLY A 63 -2.62 -18.68 -1.37
C GLY A 63 -2.48 -18.05 0.01
N SER A 64 -1.30 -18.03 0.62
CA SER A 64 -1.05 -17.38 1.91
C SER A 64 -0.07 -16.23 1.77
N ILE A 65 -0.33 -15.15 2.48
CA ILE A 65 0.54 -13.97 2.56
C ILE A 65 0.91 -13.76 4.02
N GLU A 66 2.15 -13.44 4.26
CA GLU A 66 2.69 -12.98 5.53
C GLU A 66 3.29 -11.59 5.31
N ILE A 67 2.95 -10.62 6.16
CA ILE A 67 3.61 -9.32 6.18
C ILE A 67 4.80 -9.42 7.12
N ARG A 68 5.98 -9.06 6.63
CA ARG A 68 7.21 -8.94 7.41
C ARG A 68 7.55 -7.47 7.55
N LEU A 69 7.57 -6.98 8.78
CA LEU A 69 8.04 -5.64 9.10
C LEU A 69 9.54 -5.71 9.45
N SER A 70 10.26 -4.62 9.21
CA SER A 70 11.67 -4.57 9.62
C SER A 70 11.82 -4.71 11.14
N SER A 71 12.72 -5.57 11.58
CA SER A 71 13.11 -5.71 13.00
C SER A 71 13.52 -4.37 13.60
N LEU A 72 14.11 -3.48 12.79
CA LEU A 72 14.53 -2.14 13.23
C LEU A 72 13.36 -1.20 13.54
N SER A 73 12.15 -1.51 13.04
CA SER A 73 10.96 -0.71 13.34
C SER A 73 10.31 -1.06 14.68
N GLN A 74 10.75 -2.15 15.31
CA GLN A 74 10.16 -2.61 16.58
C GLN A 74 10.25 -1.53 17.67
N GLY A 75 9.11 -1.18 18.23
CA GLY A 75 9.01 -0.11 19.24
C GLY A 75 8.92 1.31 18.66
N VAL A 76 9.01 1.50 17.34
CA VAL A 76 8.90 2.79 16.66
C VAL A 76 7.56 2.89 15.95
N SER A 77 6.53 3.39 16.64
CA SER A 77 5.14 3.39 16.19
C SER A 77 4.96 3.95 14.78
N ASP A 78 5.62 5.06 14.44
CA ASP A 78 5.48 5.72 13.15
C ASP A 78 6.02 4.83 12.02
N GLN A 79 7.13 4.13 12.25
CA GLN A 79 7.69 3.19 11.28
C GLN A 79 6.82 1.94 11.12
N ILE A 80 6.32 1.39 12.24
CA ILE A 80 5.43 0.23 12.23
C ILE A 80 4.20 0.54 11.39
N ILE A 81 3.49 1.64 11.68
CA ILE A 81 2.28 2.04 10.95
C ILE A 81 2.58 2.31 9.47
N TYR A 82 3.69 3.01 9.19
CA TYR A 82 4.09 3.29 7.82
C TYR A 82 4.34 2.00 7.03
N GLN A 83 5.19 1.11 7.56
CA GLN A 83 5.54 -0.14 6.88
C GLN A 83 4.32 -1.06 6.72
N LEU A 84 3.52 -1.19 7.77
CA LEU A 84 2.33 -2.03 7.74
C LEU A 84 1.32 -1.55 6.70
N ALA A 85 1.05 -0.25 6.66
CA ALA A 85 0.16 0.34 5.66
C ALA A 85 0.72 0.21 4.24
N HIS A 86 2.04 0.28 4.06
CA HIS A 86 2.70 0.05 2.78
C HIS A 86 2.48 -1.38 2.28
N GLU A 87 2.83 -2.37 3.10
CA GLU A 87 2.76 -3.79 2.73
C GLU A 87 1.31 -4.28 2.52
N VAL A 88 0.35 -3.68 3.22
CA VAL A 88 -1.07 -3.98 3.04
C VAL A 88 -1.55 -3.65 1.61
N VAL A 89 -1.03 -2.60 0.96
CA VAL A 89 -1.42 -2.29 -0.42
C VAL A 89 -0.99 -3.40 -1.38
N HIS A 90 0.16 -3.99 -1.18
CA HIS A 90 0.60 -5.17 -1.94
C HIS A 90 -0.31 -6.40 -1.68
N CYS A 91 -0.92 -6.50 -0.50
CA CYS A 91 -1.90 -7.55 -0.20
C CYS A 91 -3.24 -7.37 -0.94
N VAL A 92 -3.59 -6.16 -1.39
CA VAL A 92 -4.79 -5.93 -2.22
C VAL A 92 -4.65 -6.57 -3.60
N SER A 93 -3.43 -6.60 -4.14
CA SER A 93 -3.13 -7.07 -5.49
C SER A 93 -1.85 -7.91 -5.51
N PRO A 94 -1.81 -9.06 -4.79
CA PRO A 94 -0.59 -9.82 -4.60
C PRO A 94 -0.03 -10.33 -5.93
N SER A 95 1.21 -9.95 -6.23
CA SER A 95 1.87 -10.24 -7.51
C SER A 95 2.57 -11.61 -7.58
N GLY A 96 2.66 -12.33 -6.46
CA GLY A 96 3.37 -13.61 -6.38
C GLY A 96 4.90 -13.49 -6.55
N GLY A 97 5.48 -12.36 -6.20
CA GLY A 97 6.92 -12.09 -6.31
C GLY A 97 7.33 -11.39 -7.61
N VAL A 98 6.38 -10.98 -8.45
CA VAL A 98 6.65 -10.05 -9.55
C VAL A 98 6.91 -8.66 -8.94
N ASN A 99 7.95 -7.98 -9.45
CA ASN A 99 8.25 -6.63 -8.97
C ASN A 99 7.08 -5.66 -9.22
N ALA A 100 6.80 -4.84 -8.23
CA ALA A 100 5.83 -3.74 -8.34
C ALA A 100 6.22 -2.76 -9.46
N ASN A 101 5.22 -2.08 -10.03
CA ASN A 101 5.44 -0.91 -10.86
C ASN A 101 5.42 0.37 -10.01
N VAL A 102 5.75 1.51 -10.62
CA VAL A 102 5.77 2.81 -9.93
C VAL A 102 4.38 3.19 -9.39
N LEU A 103 3.30 2.79 -10.09
CA LEU A 103 1.93 3.02 -9.63
C LEU A 103 1.69 2.31 -8.30
N GLU A 104 1.98 1.01 -8.21
CA GLU A 104 1.75 0.22 -7.01
C GLU A 104 2.51 0.76 -5.80
N GLU A 105 3.80 1.08 -5.98
CA GLU A 105 4.63 1.67 -4.92
C GLU A 105 4.15 3.08 -4.52
N GLY A 106 3.73 3.89 -5.50
CA GLY A 106 3.13 5.19 -5.25
C GLY A 106 1.85 5.11 -4.42
N LEU A 107 0.98 4.12 -4.72
CA LEU A 107 -0.23 3.84 -3.93
C LEU A 107 0.11 3.37 -2.51
N ALA A 108 1.13 2.52 -2.36
CA ALA A 108 1.58 2.03 -1.07
C ALA A 108 2.10 3.18 -0.19
N VAL A 109 2.92 4.07 -0.75
CA VAL A 109 3.38 5.28 -0.04
C VAL A 109 2.21 6.23 0.27
N TYR A 110 1.32 6.47 -0.68
CA TYR A 110 0.14 7.32 -0.47
C TYR A 110 -0.71 6.80 0.70
N PHE A 111 -1.04 5.51 0.69
CA PHE A 111 -1.82 4.90 1.75
C PHE A 111 -1.12 4.98 3.10
N SER A 112 0.19 4.77 3.14
CA SER A 112 0.99 4.92 4.37
C SER A 112 0.92 6.33 4.94
N VAL A 113 1.03 7.36 4.09
CA VAL A 113 0.99 8.77 4.51
C VAL A 113 -0.38 9.16 5.05
N ILE A 114 -1.47 8.78 4.38
CA ILE A 114 -2.83 9.10 4.85
C ILE A 114 -3.18 8.33 6.13
N THR A 115 -2.71 7.08 6.25
CA THR A 115 -2.88 6.28 7.47
C THR A 115 -2.14 6.90 8.64
N LEU A 116 -0.88 7.29 8.48
CA LEU A 116 -0.14 8.01 9.52
C LEU A 116 -0.87 9.27 9.98
N LYS A 117 -1.33 10.10 9.04
CA LYS A 117 -2.10 11.33 9.36
C LYS A 117 -3.35 11.01 10.16
N LYS A 118 -4.06 9.93 9.81
CA LYS A 118 -5.26 9.46 10.54
C LYS A 118 -4.96 9.15 12.02
N TYR A 119 -3.78 8.60 12.30
CA TYR A 119 -3.34 8.27 13.67
C TYR A 119 -2.56 9.39 14.37
N GLY A 120 -2.47 10.58 13.76
CA GLY A 120 -1.71 11.70 14.33
C GLY A 120 -0.19 11.45 14.38
N LEU A 121 0.31 10.61 13.48
CA LEU A 121 1.70 10.25 13.33
C LEU A 121 2.31 10.89 12.08
N SER A 122 3.64 10.90 11.98
CA SER A 122 4.33 11.41 10.80
C SER A 122 5.61 10.60 10.54
N TRP A 123 5.75 10.14 9.33
CA TRP A 123 6.95 9.51 8.79
C TRP A 123 7.07 9.86 7.32
N ASN A 124 8.28 10.08 6.84
CA ASN A 124 8.53 10.33 5.43
C ASN A 124 9.41 9.21 4.87
N PRO A 125 9.13 8.73 3.65
CA PRO A 125 10.02 7.78 2.99
C PRO A 125 11.42 8.40 2.85
N SER A 126 12.44 7.63 3.18
CA SER A 126 13.84 8.08 3.08
C SER A 126 14.32 8.08 1.63
N MET A 127 13.91 7.08 0.83
CA MET A 127 14.37 6.90 -0.54
C MET A 127 13.63 7.81 -1.52
N GLU A 128 14.39 8.42 -2.42
CA GLU A 128 13.85 9.38 -3.39
C GLU A 128 12.90 8.72 -4.39
N SER A 129 13.14 7.47 -4.77
CA SER A 129 12.24 6.69 -5.65
C SER A 129 10.81 6.61 -5.12
N TYR A 130 10.61 6.38 -3.81
CA TYR A 130 9.29 6.37 -3.19
C TYR A 130 8.63 7.75 -3.18
N LYS A 131 9.40 8.80 -2.91
CA LYS A 131 8.89 10.19 -2.97
C LYS A 131 8.47 10.57 -4.38
N GLN A 132 9.21 10.11 -5.39
CA GLN A 132 8.87 10.36 -6.79
C GLN A 132 7.59 9.62 -7.18
N ALA A 133 7.45 8.35 -6.83
CA ALA A 133 6.24 7.58 -7.08
C ALA A 133 5.00 8.25 -6.47
N LEU A 134 5.10 8.71 -5.22
CA LEU A 134 4.04 9.48 -4.55
C LEU A 134 3.71 10.77 -5.28
N ARG A 135 4.73 11.57 -5.66
CA ARG A 135 4.53 12.85 -6.36
C ARG A 135 3.77 12.70 -7.68
N ILE A 136 3.96 11.58 -8.38
CA ILE A 136 3.25 11.32 -9.64
C ILE A 136 1.80 10.89 -9.37
N VAL A 137 1.56 9.99 -8.42
CA VAL A 137 0.22 9.38 -8.22
C VAL A 137 -0.74 10.26 -7.41
N GLU A 138 -0.23 11.01 -6.42
CA GLU A 138 -1.06 11.77 -5.47
C GLU A 138 -1.99 12.80 -6.15
N PRO A 139 -1.56 13.59 -7.15
CA PRO A 139 -2.44 14.55 -7.84
C PRO A 139 -3.63 13.87 -8.52
N TYR A 140 -3.44 12.68 -9.08
CA TYR A 140 -4.52 11.92 -9.73
C TYR A 140 -5.51 11.36 -8.71
N LEU A 141 -5.02 10.83 -7.59
CA LEU A 141 -5.89 10.38 -6.49
C LEU A 141 -6.70 11.52 -5.88
N ALA A 142 -6.12 12.72 -5.78
CA ALA A 142 -6.80 13.90 -5.26
C ALA A 142 -7.94 14.37 -6.16
N LYS A 143 -7.75 14.34 -7.50
CA LYS A 143 -8.75 14.75 -8.49
C LYS A 143 -9.76 13.63 -8.79
N HIS A 144 -9.32 12.39 -8.83
CA HIS A 144 -10.07 11.21 -9.27
C HIS A 144 -9.93 10.06 -8.26
N PRO A 145 -10.53 10.14 -7.06
CA PRO A 145 -10.30 9.17 -5.97
C PRO A 145 -10.61 7.71 -6.32
N SER A 146 -11.41 7.50 -7.38
CA SER A 146 -11.85 6.16 -7.79
C SER A 146 -11.07 5.59 -8.98
N PHE A 147 -10.06 6.30 -9.52
CA PHE A 147 -9.44 5.87 -10.78
C PHE A 147 -8.78 4.49 -10.67
N ILE A 148 -8.20 4.16 -9.52
CA ILE A 148 -7.62 2.83 -9.29
C ILE A 148 -8.69 1.73 -9.35
N LYS A 149 -9.86 1.96 -8.76
CA LYS A 149 -10.98 1.00 -8.85
C LYS A 149 -11.43 0.79 -10.28
N ILE A 150 -11.42 1.85 -11.09
CA ILE A 150 -11.86 1.80 -12.49
C ILE A 150 -10.84 1.00 -13.32
N VAL A 151 -9.55 1.32 -13.23
CA VAL A 151 -8.53 0.61 -14.00
C VAL A 151 -8.41 -0.86 -13.57
N ARG A 152 -8.59 -1.17 -12.30
CA ARG A 152 -8.58 -2.55 -11.79
C ARG A 152 -9.78 -3.40 -12.25
N GLN A 153 -10.81 -2.81 -12.81
CA GLN A 153 -11.86 -3.58 -13.50
C GLN A 153 -11.36 -4.17 -14.83
N GLN A 154 -10.35 -3.54 -15.44
CA GLN A 154 -9.74 -4.02 -16.69
C GLN A 154 -8.52 -4.92 -16.41
N GLU A 155 -7.68 -4.54 -15.44
CA GLU A 155 -6.50 -5.29 -14.98
C GLU A 155 -6.49 -5.35 -13.45
N PRO A 156 -6.90 -6.49 -12.84
CA PRO A 156 -6.97 -6.61 -11.39
C PRO A 156 -5.62 -6.47 -10.67
N TYR A 157 -4.52 -6.83 -11.36
CA TYR A 157 -3.16 -6.77 -10.81
C TYR A 157 -2.55 -5.40 -11.06
N ILE A 158 -2.35 -4.60 -10.00
CA ILE A 158 -1.81 -3.24 -10.11
C ILE A 158 -0.44 -3.24 -10.81
N CYS A 159 0.43 -4.20 -10.50
CA CYS A 159 1.75 -4.33 -11.12
C CYS A 159 1.71 -4.63 -12.64
N LYS A 160 0.56 -4.98 -13.19
CA LYS A 160 0.36 -5.27 -14.63
C LYS A 160 -0.36 -4.16 -15.38
N ILE A 161 -0.83 -3.13 -14.70
CA ILE A 161 -1.50 -1.99 -15.34
C ILE A 161 -0.53 -1.33 -16.32
N THR A 162 -0.98 -1.20 -17.56
CA THR A 162 -0.18 -0.65 -18.67
C THR A 162 -0.45 0.85 -18.87
N LYS A 163 0.48 1.50 -19.56
CA LYS A 163 0.31 2.89 -20.02
C LYS A 163 -1.02 3.10 -20.75
N ASP A 164 -1.36 2.22 -21.69
CA ASP A 164 -2.55 2.38 -22.53
C ASP A 164 -3.84 2.24 -21.71
N GLN A 165 -3.86 1.40 -20.68
CA GLN A 165 -4.97 1.31 -19.74
C GLN A 165 -5.13 2.60 -18.92
N LEU A 166 -4.02 3.20 -18.48
CA LEU A 166 -4.04 4.48 -17.76
C LEU A 166 -4.53 5.62 -18.65
N LEU A 167 -4.06 5.71 -19.88
CA LEU A 167 -4.48 6.72 -20.85
C LEU A 167 -5.91 6.52 -21.33
N GLY A 168 -6.41 5.28 -21.30
CA GLY A 168 -7.81 4.96 -21.64
C GLY A 168 -8.82 5.38 -20.56
N LEU A 169 -8.38 5.86 -19.40
CA LEU A 169 -9.27 6.41 -18.38
C LEU A 169 -9.71 7.82 -18.77
N ASP A 170 -10.94 8.17 -18.43
CA ASP A 170 -11.45 9.54 -18.59
C ASP A 170 -10.94 10.45 -17.45
N ILE A 171 -9.60 10.59 -17.38
CA ILE A 171 -8.88 11.45 -16.46
C ILE A 171 -7.79 12.21 -17.21
N ASP A 172 -7.50 13.43 -16.81
CA ASP A 172 -6.47 14.27 -17.42
C ASP A 172 -5.07 13.81 -16.99
N MET A 173 -4.66 12.61 -17.44
CA MET A 173 -3.33 12.03 -17.19
C MET A 173 -2.40 12.31 -18.36
N SER A 174 -1.21 12.83 -18.07
CA SER A 174 -0.18 13.04 -19.10
C SER A 174 0.38 11.70 -19.58
N GLU A 175 0.81 11.65 -20.85
CA GLU A 175 1.45 10.44 -21.40
C GLU A 175 2.74 10.10 -20.63
N ASN A 176 3.52 11.09 -20.23
CA ASN A 176 4.75 10.87 -19.45
C ASN A 176 4.45 10.26 -18.09
N ASP A 177 3.40 10.71 -17.40
CA ASP A 177 3.02 10.13 -16.12
C ASP A 177 2.49 8.70 -16.28
N ALA A 178 1.70 8.43 -17.32
CA ALA A 178 1.20 7.08 -17.62
C ALA A 178 2.36 6.11 -17.93
N ILE A 179 3.37 6.56 -18.69
CA ILE A 179 4.60 5.80 -18.93
C ILE A 179 5.29 5.52 -17.59
N SER A 180 5.60 6.57 -16.82
CA SER A 180 6.32 6.45 -15.55
C SER A 180 5.59 5.53 -14.56
N LEU A 181 4.27 5.68 -14.41
CA LEU A 181 3.47 4.87 -13.47
C LEU A 181 3.43 3.39 -13.85
N SER A 182 3.49 3.06 -15.15
CA SER A 182 3.47 1.67 -15.64
C SER A 182 4.85 1.00 -15.66
N GLU A 183 5.94 1.76 -15.49
CA GLU A 183 7.29 1.21 -15.45
C GLU A 183 7.55 0.39 -14.19
N LYS A 184 8.47 -0.58 -14.31
CA LYS A 184 8.95 -1.35 -13.16
C LYS A 184 9.60 -0.41 -12.15
N PHE A 185 9.21 -0.53 -10.89
CA PHE A 185 9.81 0.26 -9.83
C PHE A 185 11.27 -0.13 -9.57
N VAL A 186 12.14 0.86 -9.48
CA VAL A 186 13.56 0.70 -9.15
C VAL A 186 13.89 1.57 -7.95
N ARG A 187 14.47 0.98 -6.92
CA ARG A 187 14.89 1.69 -5.70
C ARG A 187 16.21 2.43 -5.96
N PHE A 188 16.25 3.74 -5.61
CA PHE A 188 17.46 4.60 -5.67
C PHE A 188 17.41 5.71 -4.62
#